data_4528ed5ee0f05d0080e85f392e8572f3
#
_entry.id   4528ed5ee0f05d0080e85f392e8572f3
#
_cell.length_a   1.000
_cell.length_b   1.000
_cell.length_c   1.000
_cell.angle_alpha   90.00
_cell.angle_beta   90.00
_cell.angle_gamma   90.00
#
_symmetry.space_group_name_H-M   'P 1'
#
loop_
_entity.id
_entity.type
_entity.pdbx_description
1 polymer ?
#
loop_
_entity_poly.entity_id
_entity_poly.type
_entity_poly.pdbx_seq_one_letter_code
_entity_poly.pdbx_strand_id
1 'polypeptide(L)'
;MKRSLLNIAMAAFISCFAACSEEEIIATQDGTPKEVTVMAQVPTNPATRSVGVDNVIGDNQLRCILSVVNSADNSEITRIEKLVGADDTKISFTFTVGSDVDYNCLFWADYVDNNVSKSGERYADKYYNTTNLQGISVKVDADTPANNAKLFNNAAADAFYGVLPKAYIADSQTPSIALKRPFAKLNLKPEAGDEWANQITAMDIEFNMPGEFNMLTGKAAGSKMLVKATGVSKVENAYFSTFLFIENPETAKFNDDIKISFVKPGSETSETVTRTIKGGFNIKPNNEINGEANLSKEQDITVDVTVDGKPEDPNAPKVGDYFYADGTWGANAANTNGSQAIGVIFHIESEDAPLDTDNYNGVTFTDNKVHGWVVTLTQSEKTVWSYAEDTNHTQIEGVGTATNPTDDYNGYSNTLAIATQEKKAAYNLCQNFTKPNPGVASTAWYLPAIGQLSVLKDNIDKVNESLEKIGSADKLPKTNENTNYWSSSYNKETLTTTIKFYQLQYELSSTSFKFRSDIPKNKAGVVRAVLTF
;
A
#
# COMPACT_ATOMS: atom_id res chain seq x y z
N MET A 1 -56.40 23.89 55.30
CA MET A 1 -56.38 25.18 54.70
C MET A 1 -54.99 25.70 54.45
N LYS A 2 -54.28 25.62 53.58
CA LYS A 2 -52.88 25.78 53.18
C LYS A 2 -52.22 24.42 52.88
N ARG A 3 -52.25 24.05 51.61
CA ARG A 3 -51.27 23.20 50.95
C ARG A 3 -51.82 22.89 49.57
N SER A 4 -51.49 23.71 48.60
CA SER A 4 -51.61 23.38 47.18
C SER A 4 -51.19 24.57 46.33
N LEU A 5 -49.91 24.88 46.26
CA LEU A 5 -49.32 25.84 45.30
C LEU A 5 -47.80 25.69 45.29
N LEU A 6 -47.33 24.49 44.95
CA LEU A 6 -45.87 24.31 44.68
C LEU A 6 -45.59 23.14 43.74
N ASN A 7 -46.37 22.96 42.67
CA ASN A 7 -46.09 21.95 41.66
C ASN A 7 -46.44 22.41 40.24
N ILE A 8 -46.30 23.68 39.88
CA ILE A 8 -46.51 24.21 38.52
C ILE A 8 -45.38 25.18 38.16
N ALA A 9 -44.14 24.82 38.39
CA ALA A 9 -43.01 25.61 37.92
C ALA A 9 -41.79 24.74 37.50
N MET A 10 -42.02 23.51 37.03
CA MET A 10 -40.94 22.63 36.58
C MET A 10 -41.31 21.85 35.32
N ALA A 11 -42.15 22.43 34.45
CA ALA A 11 -42.56 21.82 33.18
C ALA A 11 -42.43 22.77 31.98
N ALA A 12 -41.52 23.74 32.01
CA ALA A 12 -41.36 24.72 30.94
C ALA A 12 -39.90 25.00 30.57
N PHE A 13 -38.99 24.00 30.65
CA PHE A 13 -37.61 24.16 30.20
C PHE A 13 -37.03 22.90 29.49
N ILE A 14 -37.89 22.03 28.92
CA ILE A 14 -37.42 20.92 28.07
C ILE A 14 -38.25 20.99 26.78
N SER A 15 -37.96 21.97 25.94
CA SER A 15 -38.47 21.98 24.56
C SER A 15 -37.71 22.98 23.69
N CYS A 16 -36.39 22.83 23.59
CA CYS A 16 -35.57 23.52 22.58
C CYS A 16 -34.22 22.83 22.36
N PHE A 17 -34.17 21.51 22.21
CA PHE A 17 -33.06 20.81 21.57
C PHE A 17 -33.58 19.51 20.95
N ALA A 18 -34.49 19.63 19.97
CA ALA A 18 -34.85 18.55 19.10
C ALA A 18 -34.74 19.08 17.66
N ALA A 19 -33.51 19.22 17.21
CA ALA A 19 -33.22 19.36 15.78
C ALA A 19 -31.90 18.70 15.53
N CYS A 20 -31.95 17.63 14.68
CA CYS A 20 -30.85 16.96 14.02
C CYS A 20 -29.99 16.01 14.84
N SER A 21 -30.44 14.79 14.93
CA SER A 21 -29.81 13.59 14.38
C SER A 21 -30.70 12.41 14.79
N GLU A 22 -31.38 11.81 13.85
CA GLU A 22 -31.88 10.44 14.02
C GLU A 22 -30.66 9.53 14.02
N GLU A 23 -30.06 9.34 15.19
CA GLU A 23 -29.18 8.20 15.44
C GLU A 23 -30.09 6.96 15.49
N GLU A 24 -30.03 6.14 14.45
CA GLU A 24 -30.56 4.79 14.52
C GLU A 24 -29.78 4.04 15.61
N ILE A 25 -30.35 3.97 16.82
CA ILE A 25 -29.85 3.08 17.87
C ILE A 25 -30.15 1.66 17.40
N ILE A 26 -29.15 1.00 16.84
CA ILE A 26 -29.21 -0.44 16.54
C ILE A 26 -29.19 -1.18 17.87
N ALA A 27 -30.40 -1.40 18.41
CA ALA A 27 -30.64 -2.11 19.64
C ALA A 27 -30.56 -3.62 19.37
N THR A 28 -29.36 -4.20 19.36
CA THR A 28 -29.06 -5.63 19.65
C THR A 28 -27.59 -5.93 19.38
N GLN A 29 -26.67 -5.29 20.09
CA GLN A 29 -25.29 -5.74 20.07
C GLN A 29 -24.76 -5.89 21.49
N ASP A 30 -24.04 -6.97 21.73
CA ASP A 30 -23.37 -7.20 22.99
C ASP A 30 -22.35 -6.07 23.28
N GLY A 31 -22.32 -5.59 24.50
CA GLY A 31 -21.38 -4.57 24.97
C GLY A 31 -21.98 -3.15 25.13
N THR A 32 -21.22 -2.27 25.78
CA THR A 32 -21.59 -0.86 25.96
C THR A 32 -21.42 -0.11 24.62
N PRO A 33 -22.42 0.69 24.19
CA PRO A 33 -22.28 1.51 22.98
C PRO A 33 -21.06 2.45 23.06
N LYS A 34 -20.23 2.42 22.02
CA LYS A 34 -19.03 3.25 21.88
C LYS A 34 -19.12 4.03 20.58
N GLU A 35 -18.98 5.35 20.67
CA GLU A 35 -18.83 6.20 19.49
C GLU A 35 -17.42 6.09 18.94
N VAL A 36 -17.31 5.92 17.61
CA VAL A 36 -16.05 5.76 16.88
C VAL A 36 -16.04 6.74 15.73
N THR A 37 -14.94 7.48 15.58
CA THR A 37 -14.69 8.34 14.43
C THR A 37 -13.52 7.82 13.64
N VAL A 38 -13.70 7.65 12.32
CA VAL A 38 -12.69 7.19 11.36
C VAL A 38 -12.62 8.12 10.16
N MET A 39 -11.49 8.14 9.45
CA MET A 39 -11.30 9.00 8.30
C MET A 39 -10.84 8.22 7.07
N ALA A 40 -11.39 8.56 5.90
CA ALA A 40 -10.86 8.17 4.62
C ALA A 40 -10.06 9.33 4.01
N GLN A 41 -8.86 9.07 3.55
CA GLN A 41 -8.05 10.02 2.79
C GLN A 41 -8.36 9.83 1.31
N VAL A 42 -8.95 10.86 0.71
CA VAL A 42 -9.21 10.87 -0.72
C VAL A 42 -7.87 11.04 -1.43
N PRO A 43 -7.64 10.27 -2.48
CA PRO A 43 -6.38 10.37 -3.20
C PRO A 43 -6.26 11.72 -3.93
N THR A 44 -5.48 12.65 -3.42
CA THR A 44 -5.31 14.02 -3.93
C THR A 44 -3.96 14.29 -4.58
N ASN A 45 -3.00 13.37 -4.50
CA ASN A 45 -1.63 13.66 -4.93
C ASN A 45 -1.39 13.27 -6.39
N PRO A 46 -1.03 14.23 -7.27
CA PRO A 46 -0.63 13.95 -8.65
C PRO A 46 0.62 13.06 -8.75
N ALA A 47 1.48 13.01 -7.74
CA ALA A 47 2.68 12.17 -7.73
C ALA A 47 2.39 10.65 -7.60
N THR A 48 1.22 10.27 -7.11
CA THR A 48 0.79 8.86 -7.01
C THR A 48 -0.16 8.45 -8.12
N ARG A 49 -0.45 9.35 -9.10
CA ARG A 49 -1.40 9.16 -10.20
C ARG A 49 -1.02 9.98 -11.40
N SER A 50 -1.18 9.41 -12.55
CA SER A 50 -1.00 10.07 -13.83
C SER A 50 -1.99 11.22 -14.09
N VAL A 51 -3.09 11.29 -13.31
CA VAL A 51 -4.05 12.39 -13.32
C VAL A 51 -4.52 12.63 -11.89
N GLY A 52 -4.49 13.86 -11.40
CA GLY A 52 -5.12 14.26 -10.13
C GLY A 52 -6.58 13.83 -10.12
N VAL A 53 -7.08 13.38 -8.97
CA VAL A 53 -8.50 13.07 -8.82
C VAL A 53 -9.17 14.36 -8.38
N ASP A 54 -9.91 14.93 -9.28
CA ASP A 54 -10.82 16.01 -8.94
C ASP A 54 -12.06 15.40 -8.27
N ASN A 55 -12.42 15.87 -7.09
CA ASN A 55 -13.61 15.40 -6.40
C ASN A 55 -14.90 15.76 -7.16
N VAL A 56 -14.81 16.67 -8.12
CA VAL A 56 -15.90 17.05 -9.04
C VAL A 56 -15.39 17.00 -10.48
N ILE A 57 -15.99 16.17 -11.31
CA ILE A 57 -15.65 16.00 -12.73
C ILE A 57 -16.93 16.26 -13.55
N GLY A 58 -17.05 17.44 -14.17
CA GLY A 58 -18.24 17.85 -14.88
C GLY A 58 -19.48 17.76 -13.98
N ASP A 59 -20.48 16.99 -14.37
CA ASP A 59 -21.69 16.76 -13.59
C ASP A 59 -21.57 15.63 -12.55
N ASN A 60 -20.36 15.17 -12.26
CA ASN A 60 -20.12 14.09 -11.31
C ASN A 60 -19.41 14.61 -10.07
N GLN A 61 -19.79 14.11 -8.91
CA GLN A 61 -19.15 14.37 -7.62
C GLN A 61 -18.75 13.07 -6.95
N LEU A 62 -17.57 13.05 -6.35
CA LEU A 62 -17.08 11.90 -5.61
C LEU A 62 -17.96 11.67 -4.39
N ARG A 63 -18.47 10.45 -4.24
CA ARG A 63 -19.15 9.94 -3.05
C ARG A 63 -18.18 9.06 -2.29
N CYS A 64 -18.18 9.15 -0.96
CA CYS A 64 -17.51 8.17 -0.11
C CYS A 64 -18.53 7.44 0.76
N ILE A 65 -18.43 6.12 0.77
CA ILE A 65 -19.26 5.20 1.55
C ILE A 65 -18.40 4.61 2.66
N LEU A 66 -18.88 4.65 3.89
CA LEU A 66 -18.43 3.79 4.98
C LEU A 66 -19.47 2.68 5.18
N SER A 67 -19.05 1.43 5.16
CA SER A 67 -19.82 0.27 5.64
C SER A 67 -19.04 -0.39 6.76
N VAL A 68 -19.61 -0.45 7.95
CA VAL A 68 -19.04 -1.17 9.11
C VAL A 68 -19.62 -2.58 9.09
N VAL A 69 -18.76 -3.58 8.99
CA VAL A 69 -19.17 -4.99 8.93
C VAL A 69 -18.65 -5.78 10.12
N ASN A 70 -19.46 -6.67 10.65
CA ASN A 70 -19.07 -7.59 11.71
C ASN A 70 -18.00 -8.57 11.17
N SER A 71 -16.86 -8.71 11.87
CA SER A 71 -15.77 -9.58 11.44
C SER A 71 -16.11 -11.09 11.52
N ALA A 72 -17.12 -11.47 12.30
CA ALA A 72 -17.47 -12.88 12.49
C ALA A 72 -18.30 -13.46 11.33
N ASP A 73 -19.22 -12.66 10.75
CA ASP A 73 -20.16 -13.12 9.72
C ASP A 73 -20.24 -12.20 8.50
N ASN A 74 -19.46 -11.11 8.50
CA ASN A 74 -19.42 -10.09 7.47
C ASN A 74 -20.77 -9.36 7.22
N SER A 75 -21.70 -9.42 8.17
CA SER A 75 -22.95 -8.65 8.09
C SER A 75 -22.71 -7.16 8.24
N GLU A 76 -23.43 -6.32 7.48
CA GLU A 76 -23.36 -4.87 7.60
C GLU A 76 -24.02 -4.43 8.90
N ILE A 77 -23.27 -3.76 9.77
CA ILE A 77 -23.74 -3.19 11.02
C ILE A 77 -24.36 -1.82 10.77
N THR A 78 -23.65 -0.98 10.04
CA THR A 78 -24.10 0.37 9.68
C THR A 78 -23.45 0.82 8.38
N ARG A 79 -24.13 1.74 7.69
CA ARG A 79 -23.65 2.34 6.44
C ARG A 79 -23.89 3.83 6.43
N ILE A 80 -22.89 4.60 6.05
CA ILE A 80 -22.96 6.06 5.96
C ILE A 80 -22.38 6.48 4.61
N GLU A 81 -23.11 7.32 3.87
CA GLU A 81 -22.64 7.85 2.59
C GLU A 81 -22.56 9.38 2.64
N LYS A 82 -21.47 9.93 2.13
CA LYS A 82 -21.22 11.37 2.05
C LYS A 82 -20.67 11.75 0.69
N LEU A 83 -21.07 12.92 0.18
CA LEU A 83 -20.38 13.55 -0.94
C LEU A 83 -19.11 14.23 -0.43
N VAL A 84 -18.06 14.15 -1.22
CA VAL A 84 -16.75 14.74 -0.92
C VAL A 84 -16.75 16.16 -1.49
N GLY A 85 -16.43 17.15 -0.67
CA GLY A 85 -16.29 18.53 -1.14
C GLY A 85 -15.16 18.69 -2.16
N ALA A 86 -15.26 19.66 -3.04
CA ALA A 86 -14.30 19.83 -4.15
C ALA A 86 -12.83 19.89 -3.70
N ASP A 87 -12.58 20.51 -2.56
CA ASP A 87 -11.23 20.73 -2.01
C ASP A 87 -10.89 19.78 -0.85
N ASP A 88 -11.81 18.84 -0.51
CA ASP A 88 -11.61 17.94 0.61
C ASP A 88 -10.57 16.86 0.28
N THR A 89 -9.56 16.73 1.12
CA THR A 89 -8.55 15.67 1.05
C THR A 89 -8.85 14.50 1.98
N LYS A 90 -9.75 14.71 2.94
CA LYS A 90 -10.16 13.73 3.95
C LYS A 90 -11.65 13.85 4.22
N ILE A 91 -12.28 12.72 4.50
CA ILE A 91 -13.67 12.67 4.89
C ILE A 91 -13.81 11.87 6.19
N SER A 92 -14.50 12.44 7.16
CA SER A 92 -14.69 11.85 8.50
C SER A 92 -16.06 11.20 8.60
N PHE A 93 -16.11 10.06 9.28
CA PHE A 93 -17.33 9.31 9.58
C PHE A 93 -17.37 8.99 11.07
N THR A 94 -18.53 9.20 11.69
CA THR A 94 -18.79 8.84 13.08
C THR A 94 -19.94 7.85 13.13
N PHE A 95 -19.78 6.78 13.89
CA PHE A 95 -20.80 5.74 14.09
C PHE A 95 -20.72 5.17 15.51
N THR A 96 -21.78 4.48 15.92
CA THR A 96 -21.85 3.81 17.23
C THR A 96 -21.83 2.30 17.04
N VAL A 97 -21.02 1.59 17.83
CA VAL A 97 -20.90 0.13 17.82
C VAL A 97 -20.71 -0.39 19.24
N GLY A 98 -21.12 -1.62 19.53
CA GLY A 98 -20.86 -2.27 20.82
C GLY A 98 -19.37 -2.45 21.07
N SER A 99 -18.90 -2.20 22.30
CA SER A 99 -17.49 -2.31 22.66
C SER A 99 -16.89 -3.69 22.38
N ASP A 100 -17.71 -4.73 22.50
CA ASP A 100 -17.30 -6.14 22.39
C ASP A 100 -17.43 -6.70 20.96
N VAL A 101 -17.95 -5.87 20.03
CA VAL A 101 -18.10 -6.26 18.64
C VAL A 101 -16.77 -6.12 17.92
N ASP A 102 -16.39 -7.16 17.20
CA ASP A 102 -15.26 -7.12 16.27
C ASP A 102 -15.74 -6.72 14.88
N TYR A 103 -15.09 -5.73 14.25
CA TYR A 103 -15.57 -5.17 12.99
C TYR A 103 -14.46 -4.67 12.08
N ASN A 104 -14.80 -4.55 10.80
CA ASN A 104 -13.98 -3.87 9.79
C ASN A 104 -14.75 -2.66 9.23
N CYS A 105 -14.06 -1.56 9.02
CA CYS A 105 -14.57 -0.41 8.29
C CYS A 105 -14.18 -0.52 6.82
N LEU A 106 -15.16 -0.66 5.94
CA LEU A 106 -14.98 -0.71 4.50
C LEU A 106 -15.28 0.67 3.92
N PHE A 107 -14.31 1.25 3.21
CA PHE A 107 -14.47 2.54 2.54
C PHE A 107 -14.45 2.35 1.04
N TRP A 108 -15.51 2.78 0.37
CA TRP A 108 -15.59 2.86 -1.09
C TRP A 108 -15.84 4.30 -1.52
N ALA A 109 -15.12 4.77 -2.53
CA ALA A 109 -15.39 6.06 -3.12
C ALA A 109 -15.53 5.92 -4.64
N ASP A 110 -16.60 6.48 -5.19
CA ASP A 110 -16.91 6.50 -6.62
C ASP A 110 -17.67 7.78 -6.98
N TYR A 111 -17.86 8.02 -8.27
CA TYR A 111 -18.57 9.20 -8.73
C TYR A 111 -20.06 8.93 -8.95
N VAL A 112 -20.88 9.86 -8.47
CA VAL A 112 -22.33 9.93 -8.66
C VAL A 112 -22.68 11.27 -9.29
N ASP A 113 -23.93 11.45 -9.71
CA ASP A 113 -24.40 12.75 -10.22
C ASP A 113 -24.34 13.82 -9.11
N ASN A 114 -23.78 15.00 -9.41
CA ASN A 114 -23.57 16.06 -8.42
C ASN A 114 -24.89 16.68 -7.88
N ASN A 115 -26.00 16.48 -8.56
CA ASN A 115 -27.34 16.94 -8.18
C ASN A 115 -28.22 15.82 -7.61
N VAL A 116 -27.64 14.66 -7.26
CA VAL A 116 -28.41 13.53 -6.77
C VAL A 116 -28.81 13.74 -5.31
N SER A 117 -30.08 13.49 -5.01
CA SER A 117 -30.58 13.41 -3.66
C SER A 117 -30.48 11.99 -3.12
N LYS A 118 -30.29 11.83 -1.82
CA LYS A 118 -30.38 10.52 -1.17
C LYS A 118 -31.80 9.95 -1.28
N SER A 119 -31.88 8.65 -1.51
CA SER A 119 -33.08 7.86 -1.24
C SER A 119 -32.84 7.04 0.02
N GLY A 120 -33.46 7.44 1.13
CA GLY A 120 -33.04 6.99 2.45
C GLY A 120 -31.62 7.49 2.73
N GLU A 121 -30.71 6.60 3.17
CA GLU A 121 -29.34 6.93 3.48
C GLU A 121 -28.35 6.80 2.29
N ARG A 122 -28.85 6.42 1.10
CA ARG A 122 -27.99 6.08 -0.06
C ARG A 122 -28.16 7.05 -1.22
N TYR A 123 -27.05 7.39 -1.88
CA TYR A 123 -27.07 8.03 -3.19
C TYR A 123 -27.25 6.99 -4.31
N ALA A 124 -27.86 7.40 -5.42
CA ALA A 124 -28.03 6.51 -6.57
C ALA A 124 -26.67 6.15 -7.20
N ASP A 125 -26.44 4.86 -7.39
CA ASP A 125 -25.27 4.33 -8.09
C ASP A 125 -25.24 4.79 -9.55
N LYS A 126 -24.07 5.18 -10.06
CA LYS A 126 -23.89 5.61 -11.45
C LYS A 126 -23.06 4.62 -12.27
N TYR A 127 -21.86 4.32 -11.86
CA TYR A 127 -20.92 3.45 -12.58
C TYR A 127 -20.79 2.06 -11.95
N TYR A 128 -20.96 1.95 -10.65
CA TYR A 128 -20.82 0.72 -9.90
C TYR A 128 -22.07 0.43 -9.07
N ASN A 129 -22.40 -0.85 -8.94
CA ASN A 129 -23.42 -1.31 -8.00
C ASN A 129 -22.73 -1.52 -6.64
N THR A 130 -23.05 -0.67 -5.69
CA THR A 130 -22.45 -0.64 -4.36
C THR A 130 -23.38 -1.17 -3.28
N THR A 131 -24.46 -1.86 -3.64
CA THR A 131 -25.43 -2.41 -2.67
C THR A 131 -24.75 -3.31 -1.65
N ASN A 132 -23.76 -4.11 -2.09
CA ASN A 132 -22.90 -4.94 -1.24
C ASN A 132 -21.43 -4.63 -1.55
N LEU A 133 -20.68 -4.11 -0.58
CA LEU A 133 -19.26 -3.80 -0.76
C LEU A 133 -18.34 -5.04 -0.77
N GLN A 134 -18.90 -6.23 -0.54
CA GLN A 134 -18.21 -7.51 -0.70
C GLN A 134 -18.46 -8.15 -2.09
N GLY A 135 -19.20 -7.46 -2.95
CA GLY A 135 -19.52 -7.90 -4.31
C GLY A 135 -19.87 -6.70 -5.19
N ILE A 136 -18.93 -5.74 -5.29
CA ILE A 136 -19.11 -4.53 -6.12
C ILE A 136 -18.98 -4.92 -7.58
N SER A 137 -19.98 -4.58 -8.38
CA SER A 137 -19.99 -4.87 -9.81
C SER A 137 -20.18 -3.59 -10.64
N VAL A 138 -19.81 -3.65 -11.91
CA VAL A 138 -20.14 -2.57 -12.84
C VAL A 138 -21.65 -2.47 -12.97
N LYS A 139 -22.19 -1.25 -12.86
CA LYS A 139 -23.61 -1.02 -13.05
C LYS A 139 -23.95 -1.06 -14.54
N VAL A 140 -24.84 -1.98 -14.88
CA VAL A 140 -25.39 -2.13 -16.24
C VAL A 140 -26.66 -1.27 -16.35
N ASP A 141 -26.77 -0.48 -17.41
CA ASP A 141 -27.96 0.33 -17.62
C ASP A 141 -29.14 -0.56 -18.06
N ALA A 142 -30.29 -0.34 -17.44
CA ALA A 142 -31.49 -1.10 -17.73
C ALA A 142 -31.97 -0.95 -19.21
N ASP A 143 -31.77 0.24 -19.77
CA ASP A 143 -32.18 0.57 -21.14
C ASP A 143 -31.16 0.12 -22.20
N THR A 144 -29.91 -0.05 -21.83
CA THR A 144 -28.81 -0.47 -22.72
C THR A 144 -27.92 -1.52 -22.06
N PRO A 145 -28.47 -2.66 -21.64
CA PRO A 145 -27.70 -3.63 -20.81
C PRO A 145 -26.49 -4.24 -21.52
N ALA A 146 -26.43 -4.13 -22.85
CA ALA A 146 -25.31 -4.62 -23.65
C ALA A 146 -24.29 -3.53 -24.01
N ASN A 147 -24.40 -2.29 -23.50
CA ASN A 147 -23.46 -1.21 -23.84
C ASN A 147 -22.89 -0.54 -22.61
N ASN A 148 -21.59 -0.79 -22.38
CA ASN A 148 -20.80 -0.23 -21.27
C ASN A 148 -19.95 0.98 -21.71
N ALA A 149 -20.33 1.70 -22.77
CA ALA A 149 -19.55 2.81 -23.32
C ALA A 149 -19.19 3.89 -22.27
N LYS A 150 -20.01 4.06 -21.23
CA LYS A 150 -19.76 4.98 -20.11
C LYS A 150 -18.49 4.67 -19.28
N LEU A 151 -17.93 3.47 -19.41
CA LEU A 151 -16.67 3.09 -18.73
C LEU A 151 -15.43 3.48 -19.53
N PHE A 152 -15.61 3.90 -20.79
CA PHE A 152 -14.49 4.21 -21.68
C PHE A 152 -14.28 5.72 -21.79
N ASN A 153 -13.01 6.11 -21.82
CA ASN A 153 -12.59 7.51 -21.96
C ASN A 153 -13.25 8.45 -20.94
N ASN A 154 -13.57 7.93 -19.76
CA ASN A 154 -14.34 8.60 -18.74
C ASN A 154 -13.62 8.58 -17.39
N ALA A 155 -13.05 9.71 -16.99
CA ALA A 155 -12.36 9.83 -15.71
C ALA A 155 -13.30 9.60 -14.50
N ALA A 156 -14.62 9.90 -14.64
CA ALA A 156 -15.59 9.66 -13.57
C ALA A 156 -15.97 8.18 -13.39
N ALA A 157 -15.52 7.27 -14.26
CA ALA A 157 -15.63 5.83 -14.03
C ALA A 157 -14.54 5.28 -13.08
N ASP A 158 -13.70 6.14 -12.51
CA ASP A 158 -12.72 5.77 -11.49
C ASP A 158 -13.39 5.46 -10.13
N ALA A 159 -12.77 4.61 -9.33
CA ALA A 159 -13.23 4.34 -7.96
C ALA A 159 -12.06 3.93 -7.05
N PHE A 160 -12.29 4.02 -5.74
CA PHE A 160 -11.26 3.81 -4.74
C PHE A 160 -11.82 3.05 -3.55
N TYR A 161 -10.98 2.26 -2.89
CA TYR A 161 -11.36 1.50 -1.71
C TYR A 161 -10.27 1.48 -0.65
N GLY A 162 -10.68 1.19 0.59
CA GLY A 162 -9.79 0.92 1.70
C GLY A 162 -10.51 0.10 2.77
N VAL A 163 -9.76 -0.69 3.54
CA VAL A 163 -10.28 -1.48 4.65
C VAL A 163 -9.49 -1.14 5.90
N LEU A 164 -10.20 -0.74 6.96
CA LEU A 164 -9.61 -0.38 8.25
C LEU A 164 -10.16 -1.31 9.33
N PRO A 165 -9.39 -2.31 9.79
CA PRO A 165 -9.79 -3.21 10.86
C PRO A 165 -9.91 -2.51 12.22
N LYS A 166 -10.78 -3.00 13.12
CA LYS A 166 -10.97 -2.48 14.49
C LYS A 166 -9.65 -2.37 15.26
N ALA A 167 -8.73 -3.33 15.10
CA ALA A 167 -7.44 -3.32 15.78
C ALA A 167 -6.68 -2.00 15.55
N TYR A 168 -6.63 -1.52 14.30
CA TYR A 168 -5.96 -0.24 13.96
C TYR A 168 -6.73 1.00 14.47
N ILE A 169 -8.04 0.88 14.70
CA ILE A 169 -8.87 1.97 15.22
C ILE A 169 -8.66 2.12 16.72
N ALA A 170 -8.52 1.00 17.44
CA ALA A 170 -8.37 0.98 18.89
C ALA A 170 -7.07 1.68 19.35
N ASP A 171 -6.01 1.56 18.56
CA ASP A 171 -4.66 2.00 18.91
C ASP A 171 -4.31 3.39 18.33
N SER A 172 -5.16 3.97 17.49
CA SER A 172 -4.94 5.26 16.85
C SER A 172 -5.79 6.37 17.45
N GLN A 173 -5.19 7.56 17.66
CA GLN A 173 -5.93 8.77 18.06
C GLN A 173 -6.75 9.38 16.91
N THR A 174 -6.33 9.12 15.66
CA THR A 174 -6.99 9.60 14.44
C THR A 174 -6.96 8.52 13.37
N PRO A 175 -7.74 7.43 13.55
CA PRO A 175 -7.71 6.31 12.61
C PRO A 175 -8.11 6.75 11.21
N SER A 176 -7.23 6.53 10.25
CA SER A 176 -7.44 6.93 8.86
C SER A 176 -6.89 5.90 7.88
N ILE A 177 -7.47 5.84 6.69
CA ILE A 177 -7.04 4.96 5.60
C ILE A 177 -6.89 5.75 4.30
N ALA A 178 -5.78 5.55 3.59
CA ALA A 178 -5.61 6.05 2.24
C ALA A 178 -6.34 5.12 1.26
N LEU A 179 -7.20 5.69 0.41
CA LEU A 179 -7.95 4.92 -0.56
C LEU A 179 -7.09 4.64 -1.81
N LYS A 180 -7.25 3.46 -2.41
CA LYS A 180 -6.55 2.99 -3.62
C LYS A 180 -7.52 2.44 -4.66
N ARG A 181 -7.13 2.39 -5.94
CA ARG A 181 -7.97 1.80 -6.99
C ARG A 181 -8.08 0.29 -6.85
N PRO A 182 -9.28 -0.29 -6.97
CA PRO A 182 -9.48 -1.75 -6.98
C PRO A 182 -9.05 -2.40 -8.31
N PHE A 183 -8.85 -1.60 -9.34
CA PHE A 183 -8.56 -1.99 -10.72
C PHE A 183 -7.31 -1.28 -11.25
N ALA A 184 -6.88 -1.67 -12.44
CA ALA A 184 -5.92 -0.92 -13.23
C ALA A 184 -6.65 -0.09 -14.30
N LYS A 185 -6.06 1.05 -14.67
CA LYS A 185 -6.48 1.84 -15.81
C LYS A 185 -5.64 1.45 -17.02
N LEU A 186 -6.27 0.98 -18.08
CA LEU A 186 -5.63 0.71 -19.37
C LEU A 186 -5.83 1.89 -20.30
N ASN A 187 -4.73 2.40 -20.86
CA ASN A 187 -4.74 3.30 -22.02
C ASN A 187 -4.15 2.53 -23.21
N LEU A 188 -4.94 2.28 -24.22
CA LEU A 188 -4.45 1.69 -25.46
C LEU A 188 -4.09 2.80 -26.44
N LYS A 189 -2.81 2.94 -26.76
CA LYS A 189 -2.26 3.97 -27.64
C LYS A 189 -1.94 3.42 -29.03
N PRO A 190 -1.92 4.26 -30.07
CA PRO A 190 -1.35 3.87 -31.35
C PRO A 190 0.14 3.58 -31.24
N GLU A 191 0.59 2.43 -31.76
CA GLU A 191 2.01 2.14 -31.96
C GLU A 191 2.58 3.09 -33.04
N ALA A 192 3.85 3.45 -32.90
CA ALA A 192 4.54 4.25 -33.91
C ALA A 192 4.49 3.56 -35.30
N GLY A 193 4.01 4.28 -36.32
CA GLY A 193 3.84 3.74 -37.68
C GLY A 193 2.48 3.06 -37.93
N ASP A 194 1.52 3.15 -37.02
CA ASP A 194 0.14 2.75 -37.34
C ASP A 194 -0.49 3.74 -38.32
N GLU A 195 -0.61 3.32 -39.58
CA GLU A 195 -1.13 4.15 -40.68
C GLU A 195 -2.61 4.52 -40.50
N TRP A 196 -3.37 3.76 -39.70
CA TRP A 196 -4.78 4.01 -39.45
C TRP A 196 -5.03 4.85 -38.20
N ALA A 197 -4.02 5.11 -37.42
CA ALA A 197 -4.14 5.77 -36.12
C ALA A 197 -4.93 7.08 -36.16
N ASN A 198 -4.75 7.90 -37.20
CA ASN A 198 -5.43 9.20 -37.36
C ASN A 198 -6.76 9.13 -38.15
N GLN A 199 -7.11 7.94 -38.68
CA GLN A 199 -8.26 7.74 -39.52
C GLN A 199 -9.40 7.03 -38.76
N ILE A 200 -9.06 6.25 -37.70
CA ILE A 200 -10.04 5.60 -36.83
C ILE A 200 -10.57 6.67 -35.88
N THR A 201 -11.85 6.96 -35.95
CA THR A 201 -12.51 7.98 -35.12
C THR A 201 -13.37 7.38 -34.00
N ALA A 202 -13.93 6.18 -34.24
CA ALA A 202 -14.76 5.45 -33.29
C ALA A 202 -14.57 3.93 -33.47
N MET A 203 -14.85 3.18 -32.42
CA MET A 203 -14.69 1.73 -32.39
C MET A 203 -15.68 1.05 -31.45
N ASP A 204 -15.98 -0.20 -31.72
CA ASP A 204 -16.67 -1.10 -30.81
C ASP A 204 -15.64 -1.96 -30.08
N ILE A 205 -15.80 -2.13 -28.77
CA ILE A 205 -14.84 -2.82 -27.91
C ILE A 205 -15.56 -3.92 -27.14
N GLU A 206 -14.93 -5.11 -27.07
CA GLU A 206 -15.51 -6.25 -26.35
C GLU A 206 -14.40 -7.04 -25.64
N PHE A 207 -14.57 -7.32 -24.35
CA PHE A 207 -13.69 -8.21 -23.57
C PHE A 207 -14.43 -8.76 -22.34
N ASN A 208 -13.85 -9.80 -21.72
CA ASN A 208 -14.33 -10.32 -20.45
C ASN A 208 -13.42 -9.86 -19.30
N MET A 209 -14.02 -9.61 -18.13
CA MET A 209 -13.29 -9.38 -16.88
C MET A 209 -14.07 -9.99 -15.71
N PRO A 210 -13.47 -10.14 -14.49
CA PRO A 210 -14.21 -10.53 -13.30
C PRO A 210 -15.43 -9.64 -13.08
N GLY A 211 -16.56 -10.25 -12.74
CA GLY A 211 -17.83 -9.53 -12.59
C GLY A 211 -17.98 -8.75 -11.29
N GLU A 212 -17.20 -9.09 -10.25
CA GLU A 212 -17.34 -8.55 -8.91
C GLU A 212 -15.98 -8.26 -8.29
N PHE A 213 -15.93 -7.25 -7.42
CA PHE A 213 -14.79 -6.94 -6.56
C PHE A 213 -15.21 -7.05 -5.10
N ASN A 214 -14.46 -7.82 -4.31
CA ASN A 214 -14.69 -7.99 -2.88
C ASN A 214 -13.67 -7.16 -2.08
N MET A 215 -14.16 -6.18 -1.32
CA MET A 215 -13.30 -5.29 -0.55
C MET A 215 -12.55 -5.98 0.58
N LEU A 216 -13.15 -6.96 1.26
CA LEU A 216 -12.50 -7.67 2.38
C LEU A 216 -11.28 -8.47 1.91
N THR A 217 -11.35 -9.05 0.71
CA THR A 217 -10.24 -9.82 0.15
C THR A 217 -9.31 -8.98 -0.71
N GLY A 218 -9.75 -7.78 -1.13
CA GLY A 218 -9.03 -6.93 -2.08
C GLY A 218 -8.88 -7.55 -3.48
N LYS A 219 -9.73 -8.53 -3.83
CA LYS A 219 -9.64 -9.29 -5.08
C LYS A 219 -10.92 -9.17 -5.90
N ALA A 220 -10.76 -9.15 -7.22
CA ALA A 220 -11.88 -9.34 -8.12
C ALA A 220 -12.14 -10.85 -8.30
N ALA A 221 -13.40 -11.23 -8.34
CA ALA A 221 -13.86 -12.61 -8.39
C ALA A 221 -15.24 -12.71 -9.09
N GLY A 222 -15.90 -13.84 -8.95
CA GLY A 222 -17.19 -14.10 -9.53
C GLY A 222 -17.15 -14.59 -10.98
N SER A 223 -18.31 -14.78 -11.57
CA SER A 223 -18.42 -15.13 -12.99
C SER A 223 -17.92 -13.97 -13.86
N LYS A 224 -17.19 -14.29 -14.93
CA LYS A 224 -16.76 -13.26 -15.88
C LYS A 224 -17.96 -12.54 -16.49
N MET A 225 -17.90 -11.23 -16.49
CA MET A 225 -18.86 -10.39 -17.20
C MET A 225 -18.29 -9.98 -18.56
N LEU A 226 -19.14 -9.95 -19.56
CA LEU A 226 -18.81 -9.38 -20.86
C LEU A 226 -18.97 -7.85 -20.79
N VAL A 227 -17.86 -7.14 -20.99
CA VAL A 227 -17.87 -5.69 -21.23
C VAL A 227 -17.96 -5.47 -22.73
N LYS A 228 -18.99 -4.78 -23.17
CA LYS A 228 -19.19 -4.41 -24.56
C LYS A 228 -19.51 -2.92 -24.66
N ALA A 229 -18.81 -2.22 -25.53
CA ALA A 229 -19.05 -0.81 -25.80
C ALA A 229 -19.11 -0.57 -27.30
N THR A 230 -20.10 0.19 -27.75
CA THR A 230 -20.27 0.54 -29.15
C THR A 230 -20.08 2.03 -29.38
N GLY A 231 -19.40 2.38 -30.48
CA GLY A 231 -19.17 3.76 -30.87
C GLY A 231 -18.25 4.54 -29.93
N VAL A 232 -17.30 3.87 -29.26
CA VAL A 232 -16.30 4.54 -28.41
C VAL A 232 -15.45 5.46 -29.28
N SER A 233 -15.54 6.76 -29.04
CA SER A 233 -14.74 7.75 -29.76
C SER A 233 -13.28 7.71 -29.33
N LYS A 234 -12.37 7.81 -30.30
CA LYS A 234 -10.94 7.94 -30.03
C LYS A 234 -10.67 9.25 -29.30
N VAL A 235 -9.72 9.23 -28.34
CA VAL A 235 -9.19 10.42 -27.66
C VAL A 235 -7.83 10.82 -28.25
N GLU A 236 -7.34 12.01 -27.95
CA GLU A 236 -6.19 12.62 -28.63
C GLU A 236 -4.96 11.71 -28.71
N ASN A 237 -4.60 11.05 -27.61
CA ASN A 237 -3.38 10.25 -27.51
C ASN A 237 -3.61 8.76 -27.27
N ALA A 238 -4.85 8.29 -27.37
CA ALA A 238 -5.18 6.87 -27.18
C ALA A 238 -6.35 6.45 -28.06
N TYR A 239 -6.39 5.18 -28.46
CA TYR A 239 -7.58 4.58 -29.03
C TYR A 239 -8.72 4.62 -28.03
N PHE A 240 -8.44 4.17 -26.81
CA PHE A 240 -9.35 4.30 -25.67
C PHE A 240 -8.61 4.16 -24.34
N SER A 241 -9.29 4.56 -23.26
CA SER A 241 -8.93 4.22 -21.89
C SER A 241 -10.12 3.56 -21.19
N THR A 242 -9.84 2.63 -20.25
CA THR A 242 -10.86 1.96 -19.45
C THR A 242 -10.27 1.40 -18.17
N PHE A 243 -11.12 0.96 -17.23
CA PHE A 243 -10.73 0.37 -15.96
C PHE A 243 -10.99 -1.15 -16.00
N LEU A 244 -9.99 -1.95 -15.59
CA LEU A 244 -10.01 -3.40 -15.66
C LEU A 244 -9.90 -4.01 -14.27
N PHE A 245 -10.93 -4.74 -13.83
CA PHE A 245 -10.81 -5.61 -12.67
C PHE A 245 -9.87 -6.78 -12.96
N ILE A 246 -9.00 -7.09 -12.01
CA ILE A 246 -7.96 -8.10 -12.16
C ILE A 246 -8.26 -9.26 -11.23
N GLU A 247 -8.38 -10.46 -11.79
CA GLU A 247 -8.74 -11.68 -11.08
C GLU A 247 -7.73 -12.02 -9.96
N ASN A 248 -6.45 -11.92 -10.27
CA ASN A 248 -5.39 -12.18 -9.30
C ASN A 248 -4.37 -11.04 -9.27
N PRO A 249 -4.43 -10.15 -8.25
CA PRO A 249 -3.47 -9.06 -8.10
C PRO A 249 -2.01 -9.52 -7.92
N GLU A 250 -1.79 -10.76 -7.44
CA GLU A 250 -0.46 -11.31 -7.20
C GLU A 250 0.24 -11.72 -8.51
N THR A 251 -0.51 -12.33 -9.44
CA THR A 251 0.02 -12.66 -10.78
C THR A 251 0.07 -11.44 -11.70
N ALA A 252 -0.67 -10.40 -11.36
CA ALA A 252 -0.70 -9.14 -12.06
C ALA A 252 -0.83 -9.28 -13.58
N LYS A 253 -1.80 -10.11 -14.06
CA LYS A 253 -2.06 -10.37 -15.48
C LYS A 253 -3.53 -10.18 -15.83
N PHE A 254 -3.77 -9.59 -17.01
CA PHE A 254 -5.06 -9.62 -17.68
C PHE A 254 -5.04 -10.71 -18.76
N ASN A 255 -5.84 -11.76 -18.58
CA ASN A 255 -5.73 -12.98 -19.38
C ASN A 255 -6.71 -13.04 -20.56
N ASP A 256 -7.72 -12.17 -20.61
CA ASP A 256 -8.75 -12.18 -21.64
C ASP A 256 -8.32 -11.35 -22.86
N ASP A 257 -8.74 -11.80 -24.05
CA ASP A 257 -8.52 -11.04 -25.28
C ASP A 257 -9.43 -9.81 -25.33
N ILE A 258 -8.94 -8.69 -25.87
CA ILE A 258 -9.73 -7.49 -26.15
C ILE A 258 -9.98 -7.40 -27.65
N LYS A 259 -11.23 -7.44 -28.07
CA LYS A 259 -11.63 -7.28 -29.47
C LYS A 259 -11.99 -5.83 -29.73
N ILE A 260 -11.48 -5.29 -30.83
CA ILE A 260 -11.72 -3.92 -31.28
C ILE A 260 -12.21 -4.00 -32.73
N SER A 261 -13.44 -3.50 -32.98
CA SER A 261 -14.03 -3.47 -34.29
C SER A 261 -14.26 -2.01 -34.74
N PHE A 262 -13.89 -1.68 -35.96
CA PHE A 262 -13.99 -0.32 -36.51
C PHE A 262 -14.16 -0.36 -38.03
N VAL A 263 -14.60 0.75 -38.62
CA VAL A 263 -14.69 0.89 -40.08
C VAL A 263 -13.25 1.03 -40.62
N LYS A 264 -12.89 0.16 -41.57
CA LYS A 264 -11.59 0.15 -42.23
C LYS A 264 -11.32 1.46 -42.93
N PRO A 265 -10.24 2.16 -42.62
CA PRO A 265 -9.86 3.40 -43.29
C PRO A 265 -9.69 3.20 -44.80
N GLY A 266 -10.21 4.12 -45.59
CA GLY A 266 -10.18 4.07 -47.07
C GLY A 266 -11.14 3.08 -47.74
N SER A 267 -12.04 2.43 -46.97
CA SER A 267 -13.04 1.54 -47.52
C SER A 267 -14.22 2.33 -48.12
N GLU A 268 -14.50 2.15 -49.41
CA GLU A 268 -15.66 2.77 -50.09
C GLU A 268 -17.00 2.18 -49.61
N THR A 269 -16.96 0.96 -49.06
CA THR A 269 -18.19 0.20 -48.66
C THR A 269 -18.39 0.21 -47.14
N SER A 270 -17.65 1.01 -46.38
CA SER A 270 -17.68 1.00 -44.92
C SER A 270 -17.42 -0.40 -44.29
N GLU A 271 -16.47 -1.14 -44.86
CA GLU A 271 -16.06 -2.46 -44.37
C GLU A 271 -15.67 -2.39 -42.90
N THR A 272 -16.31 -3.19 -42.04
CA THR A 272 -15.90 -3.32 -40.64
C THR A 272 -14.83 -4.38 -40.51
N VAL A 273 -13.72 -4.04 -39.83
CA VAL A 273 -12.65 -4.96 -39.48
C VAL A 273 -12.56 -5.11 -37.98
N THR A 274 -12.13 -6.28 -37.52
CA THR A 274 -11.90 -6.58 -36.11
C THR A 274 -10.43 -6.90 -35.90
N ARG A 275 -9.87 -6.37 -34.81
CA ARG A 275 -8.53 -6.70 -34.30
C ARG A 275 -8.66 -7.31 -32.92
N THR A 276 -7.77 -8.21 -32.59
CA THR A 276 -7.74 -8.87 -31.29
C THR A 276 -6.43 -8.53 -30.60
N ILE A 277 -6.51 -7.80 -29.50
CA ILE A 277 -5.41 -7.64 -28.55
C ILE A 277 -5.37 -8.90 -27.72
N LYS A 278 -4.26 -9.64 -27.78
CA LYS A 278 -4.12 -10.88 -27.03
C LYS A 278 -3.95 -10.60 -25.55
N GLY A 279 -4.68 -11.37 -24.73
CA GLY A 279 -4.52 -11.38 -23.29
C GLY A 279 -3.18 -11.94 -22.84
N GLY A 280 -2.93 -11.95 -21.55
CA GLY A 280 -1.68 -12.40 -20.93
C GLY A 280 -0.68 -11.28 -20.65
N PHE A 281 -1.04 -10.02 -20.90
CA PHE A 281 -0.19 -8.87 -20.59
C PHE A 281 -0.19 -8.52 -19.10
N ASN A 282 0.92 -7.96 -18.64
CA ASN A 282 1.09 -7.58 -17.25
C ASN A 282 0.25 -6.35 -16.90
N ILE A 283 -0.46 -6.43 -15.77
CA ILE A 283 -1.36 -5.38 -15.30
C ILE A 283 -1.47 -5.47 -13.78
N LYS A 284 -1.29 -4.37 -13.08
CA LYS A 284 -1.32 -4.33 -11.62
C LYS A 284 -2.41 -3.40 -11.12
N PRO A 285 -3.20 -3.80 -10.10
CA PRO A 285 -4.18 -2.89 -9.48
C PRO A 285 -3.52 -1.59 -9.01
N ASN A 286 -4.31 -0.54 -8.97
CA ASN A 286 -3.88 0.81 -8.59
C ASN A 286 -2.82 1.46 -9.52
N ASN A 287 -2.55 0.86 -10.70
CA ASN A 287 -1.63 1.41 -11.69
C ASN A 287 -2.36 1.88 -12.95
N GLU A 288 -1.76 2.82 -13.64
CA GLU A 288 -2.09 3.18 -15.01
C GLU A 288 -1.13 2.46 -15.97
N ILE A 289 -1.66 1.91 -17.04
CA ILE A 289 -0.95 1.06 -17.97
C ILE A 289 -1.10 1.66 -19.36
N ASN A 290 0.00 1.85 -20.06
CA ASN A 290 -0.01 2.20 -21.45
C ASN A 290 0.34 0.98 -22.28
N GLY A 291 -0.60 0.55 -23.12
CA GLY A 291 -0.38 -0.45 -24.16
C GLY A 291 -0.31 0.22 -25.52
N GLU A 292 0.60 -0.22 -26.39
CA GLU A 292 0.67 0.25 -27.78
C GLU A 292 0.17 -0.81 -28.73
N ALA A 293 -0.67 -0.44 -29.70
CA ALA A 293 -1.24 -1.33 -30.69
C ALA A 293 -1.19 -0.73 -32.09
N ASN A 294 -0.86 -1.55 -33.08
CA ASN A 294 -0.94 -1.18 -34.48
C ASN A 294 -2.16 -1.83 -35.12
N LEU A 295 -3.25 -1.08 -35.24
CA LEU A 295 -4.52 -1.57 -35.77
C LEU A 295 -4.52 -1.70 -37.29
N SER A 296 -3.52 -1.19 -38.02
CA SER A 296 -3.36 -1.37 -39.46
C SER A 296 -2.85 -2.77 -39.82
N LYS A 297 -2.22 -3.50 -38.89
CA LYS A 297 -1.76 -4.88 -39.08
C LYS A 297 -2.94 -5.87 -39.10
N GLU A 298 -2.86 -6.90 -39.95
CA GLU A 298 -3.95 -7.89 -40.16
C GLU A 298 -3.93 -9.08 -39.20
N GLN A 299 -2.99 -9.15 -38.27
CA GLN A 299 -2.84 -10.28 -37.33
C GLN A 299 -3.18 -9.91 -35.90
N ASP A 300 -3.33 -10.93 -35.06
CA ASP A 300 -3.48 -10.75 -33.61
C ASP A 300 -2.35 -9.88 -33.07
N ILE A 301 -2.74 -8.89 -32.26
CA ILE A 301 -1.84 -7.88 -31.75
C ILE A 301 -1.38 -8.30 -30.35
N THR A 302 -0.06 -8.45 -30.18
CA THR A 302 0.53 -8.56 -28.85
C THR A 302 0.90 -7.16 -28.39
N VAL A 303 0.38 -6.75 -27.25
CA VAL A 303 0.65 -5.42 -26.69
C VAL A 303 1.82 -5.56 -25.72
N ASP A 304 2.92 -4.87 -26.00
CA ASP A 304 3.93 -4.59 -25.01
C ASP A 304 3.39 -3.53 -24.07
N VAL A 305 2.99 -3.98 -22.89
CA VAL A 305 2.47 -3.09 -21.86
C VAL A 305 3.63 -2.56 -21.05
N THR A 306 3.93 -1.30 -21.21
CA THR A 306 4.68 -0.57 -20.18
C THR A 306 3.71 -0.26 -19.05
N VAL A 307 3.91 -0.92 -17.92
CA VAL A 307 3.33 -0.45 -16.67
C VAL A 307 3.99 0.92 -16.44
N ASP A 308 3.32 2.00 -16.77
CA ASP A 308 3.62 3.26 -16.16
C ASP A 308 3.26 3.07 -14.67
N GLY A 309 4.19 2.39 -14.01
CA GLY A 309 4.26 2.52 -12.58
C GLY A 309 4.18 3.99 -12.34
N LYS A 310 3.43 4.43 -11.31
CA LYS A 310 3.44 5.80 -10.81
C LYS A 310 4.54 6.59 -11.50
N PRO A 311 4.33 7.77 -12.05
CA PRO A 311 5.47 8.61 -12.37
C PRO A 311 6.35 8.44 -11.14
N GLU A 312 7.54 7.86 -11.30
CA GLU A 312 8.42 7.65 -10.15
C GLU A 312 8.40 9.00 -9.48
N ASP A 313 7.85 9.09 -8.26
CA ASP A 313 8.04 10.30 -7.49
C ASP A 313 9.54 10.52 -7.59
N PRO A 314 10.00 11.56 -8.28
CA PRO A 314 11.44 11.78 -8.44
C PRO A 314 12.11 11.86 -7.07
N ASN A 315 11.31 12.04 -6.00
CA ASN A 315 11.71 12.07 -4.62
C ASN A 315 11.42 10.76 -3.87
N ALA A 316 10.81 9.72 -4.49
CA ALA A 316 10.64 8.42 -3.82
C ALA A 316 12.00 7.80 -3.53
N PRO A 317 12.18 7.20 -2.34
CA PRO A 317 13.42 6.53 -1.99
C PRO A 317 13.66 5.33 -2.92
N LYS A 318 14.92 5.12 -3.32
CA LYS A 318 15.36 3.98 -4.13
C LYS A 318 16.44 3.20 -3.42
N VAL A 319 16.50 1.90 -3.68
CA VAL A 319 17.64 1.09 -3.23
C VAL A 319 18.92 1.63 -3.86
N GLY A 320 19.89 1.99 -3.01
CA GLY A 320 21.12 2.67 -3.40
C GLY A 320 21.11 4.18 -3.12
N ASP A 321 19.99 4.80 -2.83
CA ASP A 321 19.95 6.20 -2.39
C ASP A 321 20.61 6.36 -1.02
N TYR A 322 21.17 7.55 -0.78
CA TYR A 322 21.68 7.94 0.51
C TYR A 322 20.54 8.43 1.40
N PHE A 323 20.57 8.03 2.65
CA PHE A 323 19.72 8.59 3.70
C PHE A 323 20.54 9.63 4.47
N TYR A 324 20.00 10.84 4.60
CA TYR A 324 20.72 11.96 5.22
C TYR A 324 20.31 12.18 6.67
N ALA A 325 21.16 12.90 7.41
CA ALA A 325 20.92 13.17 8.81
C ALA A 325 19.63 13.98 9.08
N ASP A 326 19.11 14.72 8.11
CA ASP A 326 17.84 15.47 8.20
C ASP A 326 16.60 14.63 7.91
N GLY A 327 16.76 13.34 7.64
CA GLY A 327 15.65 12.42 7.35
C GLY A 327 15.20 12.40 5.89
N THR A 328 15.86 13.15 5.02
CA THR A 328 15.64 13.11 3.58
C THR A 328 16.54 12.08 2.91
N TRP A 329 16.33 11.83 1.62
CA TRP A 329 17.10 10.85 0.83
C TRP A 329 17.35 11.36 -0.60
N GLY A 330 18.26 10.71 -1.31
CA GLY A 330 18.55 11.01 -2.70
C GLY A 330 19.78 10.30 -3.26
N ALA A 331 19.96 10.39 -4.58
CA ALA A 331 21.00 9.69 -5.33
C ALA A 331 22.43 10.26 -5.14
N ASN A 332 22.60 11.43 -4.55
CA ASN A 332 23.86 12.11 -4.40
C ASN A 332 24.43 11.92 -2.98
N ALA A 333 25.75 11.72 -2.85
CA ALA A 333 26.41 11.56 -1.55
C ALA A 333 26.27 12.80 -0.64
N ALA A 334 26.05 13.97 -1.21
CA ALA A 334 25.70 15.19 -0.48
C ALA A 334 24.29 15.64 -0.87
N ASN A 335 23.45 15.94 0.11
CA ASN A 335 22.14 16.52 -0.13
C ASN A 335 22.28 17.94 -0.68
N THR A 336 21.31 18.40 -1.47
CA THR A 336 21.26 19.75 -2.03
C THR A 336 21.20 20.86 -0.98
N ASN A 337 20.70 20.54 0.24
CA ASN A 337 20.67 21.46 1.39
C ASN A 337 21.90 21.35 2.31
N GLY A 338 22.90 20.53 1.96
CA GLY A 338 24.14 20.34 2.73
C GLY A 338 24.07 19.33 3.86
N SER A 339 22.96 18.60 4.00
CA SER A 339 22.84 17.53 5.01
C SER A 339 23.76 16.35 4.68
N GLN A 340 24.41 15.78 5.70
CA GLN A 340 25.36 14.69 5.55
C GLN A 340 24.63 13.35 5.37
N ALA A 341 25.10 12.52 4.41
CA ALA A 341 24.67 11.14 4.31
C ALA A 341 25.12 10.35 5.56
N ILE A 342 24.23 9.58 6.15
CA ILE A 342 24.47 8.73 7.32
C ILE A 342 24.31 7.25 7.03
N GLY A 343 23.71 6.88 5.89
CA GLY A 343 23.54 5.50 5.46
C GLY A 343 23.11 5.40 4.00
N VAL A 344 22.95 4.16 3.53
CA VAL A 344 22.47 3.82 2.19
C VAL A 344 21.20 2.98 2.33
N ILE A 345 20.17 3.32 1.58
CA ILE A 345 18.90 2.58 1.54
C ILE A 345 19.13 1.24 0.83
N PHE A 346 18.80 0.13 1.48
CA PHE A 346 18.96 -1.21 0.91
C PHE A 346 17.63 -1.96 0.73
N HIS A 347 16.53 -1.42 1.25
CA HIS A 347 15.18 -1.95 1.10
C HIS A 347 14.17 -0.82 1.06
N ILE A 348 13.20 -0.98 0.17
CA ILE A 348 12.02 -0.11 0.10
C ILE A 348 10.81 -0.98 0.45
N GLU A 349 10.05 -0.54 1.42
CA GLU A 349 8.83 -1.23 1.82
C GLU A 349 7.72 -1.00 0.80
N SER A 350 6.85 -1.97 0.65
CA SER A 350 5.67 -1.82 -0.19
C SER A 350 4.77 -0.71 0.37
N GLU A 351 4.25 0.16 -0.48
CA GLU A 351 3.29 1.19 -0.06
C GLU A 351 2.03 0.63 0.59
N ASP A 352 1.71 -0.61 0.32
CA ASP A 352 0.57 -1.34 0.85
C ASP A 352 0.91 -2.20 2.07
N ALA A 353 2.20 -2.23 2.49
CA ALA A 353 2.58 -2.97 3.68
C ALA A 353 2.01 -2.28 4.93
N PRO A 354 1.29 -3.02 5.79
CA PRO A 354 0.85 -2.48 7.06
C PRO A 354 2.06 -2.17 7.95
N LEU A 355 1.95 -1.13 8.77
CA LEU A 355 2.96 -0.84 9.79
C LEU A 355 3.01 -2.02 10.77
N ASP A 356 4.18 -2.64 10.90
CA ASP A 356 4.43 -3.65 11.94
C ASP A 356 4.59 -2.94 13.29
N THR A 357 3.46 -2.74 13.99
CA THR A 357 3.42 -2.06 15.28
C THR A 357 4.13 -2.83 16.38
N ASP A 358 4.21 -4.16 16.28
CA ASP A 358 4.90 -5.00 17.26
C ASP A 358 6.42 -4.79 17.18
N ASN A 359 6.95 -4.69 15.95
CA ASN A 359 8.37 -4.42 15.74
C ASN A 359 8.72 -2.96 16.06
N TYR A 360 7.88 -1.99 15.66
CA TYR A 360 8.18 -0.55 15.74
C TYR A 360 7.39 0.18 16.83
N ASN A 361 7.03 -0.49 17.90
CA ASN A 361 6.29 0.11 19.01
C ASN A 361 6.96 1.39 19.53
N GLY A 362 6.19 2.47 19.63
CA GLY A 362 6.66 3.77 20.12
C GLY A 362 7.44 4.61 19.09
N VAL A 363 7.58 4.16 17.84
CA VAL A 363 8.20 4.93 16.76
C VAL A 363 7.12 5.66 15.96
N THR A 364 7.33 6.95 15.70
CA THR A 364 6.48 7.73 14.80
C THR A 364 7.19 7.87 13.46
N PHE A 365 6.56 7.36 12.40
CA PHE A 365 7.03 7.51 11.03
C PHE A 365 6.24 8.57 10.29
N THR A 366 6.82 9.13 9.24
CA THR A 366 6.10 10.01 8.32
C THR A 366 4.91 9.24 7.71
N ASP A 367 3.73 9.85 7.71
CA ASP A 367 2.49 9.26 7.20
C ASP A 367 2.07 7.93 7.85
N ASN A 368 2.59 7.62 9.05
CA ASN A 368 2.38 6.34 9.72
C ASN A 368 2.78 5.13 8.86
N LYS A 369 3.83 5.27 8.06
CA LYS A 369 4.32 4.20 7.17
C LYS A 369 5.81 4.01 7.36
N VAL A 370 6.25 2.76 7.21
CA VAL A 370 7.65 2.42 7.00
C VAL A 370 7.94 2.58 5.51
N HIS A 371 8.94 3.40 5.17
CA HIS A 371 9.37 3.57 3.78
C HIS A 371 10.46 2.57 3.39
N GLY A 372 11.31 2.19 4.34
CA GLY A 372 12.36 1.23 4.06
C GLY A 372 13.42 1.11 5.14
N TRP A 373 14.51 0.45 4.78
CA TRP A 373 15.65 0.20 5.66
C TRP A 373 16.94 0.78 5.09
N VAL A 374 17.70 1.37 5.99
CA VAL A 374 18.98 2.02 5.73
C VAL A 374 20.09 1.24 6.44
N VAL A 375 21.21 1.02 5.77
CA VAL A 375 22.43 0.45 6.38
C VAL A 375 23.47 1.54 6.61
N THR A 376 24.25 1.44 7.69
CA THR A 376 25.32 2.40 8.02
C THR A 376 26.38 2.49 6.92
N LEU A 377 27.04 3.65 6.75
CA LEU A 377 28.14 3.85 5.80
C LEU A 377 29.38 3.02 6.14
N THR A 378 29.64 2.83 7.42
CA THR A 378 30.80 2.10 7.92
C THR A 378 30.37 0.90 8.76
N GLN A 379 31.25 -0.07 8.90
CA GLN A 379 31.08 -1.16 9.86
C GLN A 379 31.80 -0.84 11.18
N SER A 380 31.39 -1.52 12.25
CA SER A 380 32.07 -1.43 13.54
C SER A 380 33.43 -2.11 13.52
N GLU A 381 34.22 -1.89 14.57
CA GLU A 381 35.32 -2.78 14.93
C GLU A 381 34.79 -4.19 15.23
N LYS A 382 35.70 -5.20 15.15
CA LYS A 382 35.36 -6.58 15.53
C LYS A 382 34.97 -6.67 16.99
N THR A 383 33.82 -7.24 17.27
CA THR A 383 33.32 -7.42 18.63
C THR A 383 32.67 -8.80 18.80
N VAL A 384 32.51 -9.21 20.04
CA VAL A 384 31.62 -10.33 20.40
C VAL A 384 30.18 -9.86 20.46
N TRP A 385 29.21 -10.79 20.35
CA TRP A 385 27.82 -10.43 20.51
C TRP A 385 27.52 -9.95 21.94
N SER A 386 28.10 -10.68 22.94
CA SER A 386 28.01 -10.33 24.37
C SER A 386 29.26 -10.79 25.13
N TYR A 387 29.68 -10.00 26.12
CA TYR A 387 30.81 -10.29 26.99
C TYR A 387 30.47 -11.23 28.16
N ALA A 388 29.24 -11.71 28.31
CA ALA A 388 28.90 -12.56 29.44
C ALA A 388 29.71 -13.86 29.42
N GLU A 389 30.41 -14.17 30.49
CA GLU A 389 31.15 -15.43 30.71
C GLU A 389 30.19 -16.59 31.03
N ASP A 390 28.93 -16.29 31.27
CA ASP A 390 27.91 -17.23 31.73
C ASP A 390 27.60 -18.28 30.65
N THR A 391 27.78 -19.55 31.01
CA THR A 391 27.51 -20.71 30.15
C THR A 391 26.04 -21.07 30.09
N ASN A 392 25.24 -20.55 31.03
CA ASN A 392 23.80 -20.76 31.08
C ASN A 392 23.08 -19.57 30.47
N HIS A 393 22.86 -19.59 29.13
CA HIS A 393 22.12 -18.55 28.47
C HIS A 393 20.63 -18.83 28.56
N THR A 394 19.93 -18.01 29.32
CA THR A 394 18.48 -17.82 29.16
C THR A 394 18.24 -16.99 27.90
N GLN A 395 17.31 -17.42 27.09
CA GLN A 395 16.80 -16.61 25.97
C GLN A 395 16.34 -15.25 26.52
N ILE A 396 16.71 -14.17 25.85
CA ILE A 396 16.20 -12.84 26.18
C ILE A 396 14.76 -12.82 25.68
N GLU A 397 13.83 -12.56 26.59
CA GLU A 397 12.41 -12.40 26.24
C GLU A 397 12.25 -11.27 25.21
N GLY A 398 11.40 -11.50 24.21
CA GLY A 398 11.14 -10.53 23.13
C GLY A 398 12.17 -10.55 21.99
N VAL A 399 13.26 -11.35 22.08
CA VAL A 399 14.17 -11.52 20.94
C VAL A 399 13.68 -12.61 20.00
N GLY A 400 13.59 -12.28 18.72
CA GLY A 400 13.13 -13.16 17.66
C GLY A 400 14.01 -14.38 17.45
N THR A 401 13.40 -15.44 16.97
CA THR A 401 14.04 -16.71 16.64
C THR A 401 13.81 -17.06 15.19
N ALA A 402 14.83 -17.65 14.55
CA ALA A 402 14.76 -18.07 13.17
C ALA A 402 15.23 -19.54 13.02
N THR A 403 14.59 -20.30 12.16
CA THR A 403 15.06 -21.59 11.64
C THR A 403 15.76 -21.36 10.29
N ASN A 404 15.20 -20.45 9.49
CA ASN A 404 15.77 -20.02 8.21
C ASN A 404 16.11 -18.51 8.25
N PRO A 405 17.00 -18.05 7.38
CA PRO A 405 17.38 -16.63 7.32
C PRO A 405 16.23 -15.66 6.97
N THR A 406 15.10 -16.17 6.54
CA THR A 406 13.91 -15.37 6.15
C THR A 406 12.79 -15.37 7.19
N ASP A 407 13.03 -15.97 8.38
CA ASP A 407 11.95 -16.15 9.38
C ASP A 407 11.84 -14.97 10.37
N ASP A 408 12.86 -14.11 10.48
CA ASP A 408 12.89 -13.00 11.45
C ASP A 408 13.35 -11.70 10.80
N TYR A 409 12.47 -10.71 10.77
CA TYR A 409 12.71 -9.34 10.29
C TYR A 409 12.63 -8.29 11.42
N ASN A 410 12.40 -8.72 12.66
CA ASN A 410 12.08 -7.87 13.81
C ASN A 410 13.33 -7.26 14.48
N GLY A 411 14.26 -6.72 13.69
CA GLY A 411 15.54 -6.22 14.21
C GLY A 411 15.41 -5.12 15.24
N TYR A 412 14.46 -4.21 15.08
CA TYR A 412 14.26 -3.11 16.02
C TYR A 412 13.74 -3.59 17.38
N SER A 413 12.65 -4.37 17.42
CA SER A 413 12.11 -4.91 18.67
C SER A 413 13.08 -5.88 19.35
N ASN A 414 13.78 -6.74 18.58
CA ASN A 414 14.86 -7.57 19.11
C ASN A 414 15.92 -6.72 19.81
N THR A 415 16.32 -5.61 19.19
CA THR A 415 17.33 -4.70 19.72
C THR A 415 16.86 -4.01 20.99
N LEU A 416 15.58 -3.62 21.08
CA LEU A 416 15.00 -3.06 22.31
C LEU A 416 15.04 -4.09 23.46
N ALA A 417 14.70 -5.34 23.19
CA ALA A 417 14.81 -6.41 24.18
C ALA A 417 16.27 -6.63 24.63
N ILE A 418 17.22 -6.65 23.68
CA ILE A 418 18.66 -6.74 23.97
C ILE A 418 19.15 -5.54 24.79
N ALA A 419 18.60 -4.35 24.57
CA ALA A 419 18.97 -3.12 25.26
C ALA A 419 18.78 -3.19 26.78
N THR A 420 17.89 -4.06 27.26
CA THR A 420 17.67 -4.27 28.70
C THR A 420 18.78 -5.06 29.38
N GLN A 421 19.67 -5.70 28.62
CA GLN A 421 20.72 -6.57 29.16
C GLN A 421 21.97 -5.77 29.60
N GLU A 422 22.70 -6.26 30.61
CA GLU A 422 23.89 -5.60 31.11
C GLU A 422 25.09 -5.71 30.15
N LYS A 423 25.25 -6.85 29.48
CA LYS A 423 26.45 -7.19 28.66
C LYS A 423 26.06 -7.35 27.17
N LYS A 424 25.87 -6.24 26.50
CA LYS A 424 25.29 -6.15 25.12
C LYS A 424 26.28 -5.50 24.12
N ALA A 425 27.43 -6.12 23.91
CA ALA A 425 28.51 -5.53 23.13
C ALA A 425 28.10 -5.12 21.70
N ALA A 426 27.48 -6.03 20.93
CA ALA A 426 27.04 -5.73 19.58
C ALA A 426 26.00 -4.60 19.53
N TYR A 427 25.05 -4.59 20.48
CA TYR A 427 24.10 -3.49 20.61
C TYR A 427 24.75 -2.15 20.86
N ASN A 428 25.73 -2.11 21.79
CA ASN A 428 26.39 -0.85 22.16
C ASN A 428 27.07 -0.20 20.95
N LEU A 429 27.57 -0.99 20.00
CA LEU A 429 28.19 -0.47 18.78
C LEU A 429 27.19 0.18 17.84
N CYS A 430 25.90 -0.25 17.83
CA CYS A 430 24.87 0.42 17.06
C CYS A 430 24.68 1.88 17.49
N GLN A 431 24.95 2.22 18.75
CA GLN A 431 24.80 3.57 19.28
C GLN A 431 25.92 4.53 18.89
N ASN A 432 27.02 4.02 18.31
CA ASN A 432 28.20 4.82 17.95
C ASN A 432 28.13 5.39 16.52
N PHE A 433 27.19 4.96 15.70
CA PHE A 433 27.02 5.50 14.34
C PHE A 433 26.35 6.88 14.36
N THR A 434 26.63 7.67 13.32
CA THR A 434 26.03 9.01 13.16
C THR A 434 24.51 8.90 13.14
N LYS A 435 23.84 9.58 14.06
CA LYS A 435 22.40 9.51 14.25
C LYS A 435 21.69 10.51 13.33
N PRO A 436 20.41 10.23 12.96
CA PRO A 436 19.54 11.27 12.42
C PRO A 436 19.43 12.46 13.38
N ASN A 437 19.14 13.63 12.83
CA ASN A 437 18.86 14.81 13.62
C ASN A 437 17.63 14.62 14.53
N PRO A 438 17.55 15.30 15.67
CA PRO A 438 16.37 15.24 16.52
C PRO A 438 15.08 15.60 15.75
N GLY A 439 14.03 14.79 15.93
CA GLY A 439 12.73 15.01 15.29
C GLY A 439 12.57 14.36 13.91
N VAL A 440 13.61 13.67 13.38
CA VAL A 440 13.46 12.86 12.17
C VAL A 440 12.58 11.65 12.46
N ALA A 441 11.62 11.40 11.59
CA ALA A 441 10.67 10.28 11.68
C ALA A 441 11.36 8.96 11.27
N SER A 442 12.12 8.38 12.18
CA SER A 442 12.87 7.13 11.98
C SER A 442 13.16 6.44 13.30
N THR A 443 13.57 5.17 13.24
CA THR A 443 14.15 4.50 14.42
C THR A 443 15.53 5.08 14.74
N ALA A 444 16.06 4.76 15.94
CA ALA A 444 17.51 4.80 16.14
C ALA A 444 18.19 3.66 15.36
N TRP A 445 19.53 3.69 15.24
CA TRP A 445 20.31 2.57 14.72
C TRP A 445 20.15 1.34 15.61
N TYR A 446 19.88 0.18 15.01
CA TYR A 446 19.68 -1.08 15.71
C TYR A 446 20.44 -2.24 15.05
N LEU A 447 20.59 -3.35 15.79
CA LEU A 447 21.20 -4.57 15.30
C LEU A 447 20.21 -5.30 14.38
N PRO A 448 20.52 -5.51 13.09
CA PRO A 448 19.57 -6.08 12.15
C PRO A 448 19.19 -7.51 12.53
N ALA A 449 17.95 -7.91 12.27
CA ALA A 449 17.55 -9.30 12.26
C ALA A 449 18.15 -10.04 11.05
N ILE A 450 18.18 -11.37 11.11
CA ILE A 450 18.80 -12.18 10.03
C ILE A 450 18.07 -12.02 8.69
N GLY A 451 16.76 -11.84 8.69
CA GLY A 451 15.98 -11.56 7.48
C GLY A 451 16.36 -10.23 6.84
N GLN A 452 16.62 -9.20 7.64
CA GLN A 452 17.08 -7.90 7.13
C GLN A 452 18.50 -8.01 6.53
N LEU A 453 19.39 -8.82 7.12
CA LEU A 453 20.70 -9.12 6.52
C LEU A 453 20.56 -9.94 5.23
N SER A 454 19.54 -10.78 5.09
CA SER A 454 19.25 -11.49 3.85
C SER A 454 18.87 -10.50 2.74
N VAL A 455 17.98 -9.55 3.01
CA VAL A 455 17.60 -8.51 2.05
C VAL A 455 18.80 -7.61 1.69
N LEU A 456 19.63 -7.26 2.67
CA LEU A 456 20.86 -6.50 2.42
C LEU A 456 21.81 -7.24 1.49
N LYS A 457 22.00 -8.55 1.68
CA LYS A 457 22.82 -9.41 0.81
C LYS A 457 22.29 -9.42 -0.63
N ASP A 458 20.99 -9.48 -0.81
CA ASP A 458 20.36 -9.54 -2.13
C ASP A 458 20.46 -8.21 -2.90
N ASN A 459 20.64 -7.09 -2.19
CA ASN A 459 20.80 -5.74 -2.75
C ASN A 459 22.25 -5.20 -2.67
N ILE A 460 23.21 -6.05 -2.35
CA ILE A 460 24.56 -5.63 -1.96
C ILE A 460 25.31 -4.86 -3.06
N ASP A 461 25.08 -5.21 -4.33
CA ASP A 461 25.76 -4.56 -5.45
C ASP A 461 25.35 -3.09 -5.55
N LYS A 462 24.05 -2.80 -5.50
CA LYS A 462 23.51 -1.42 -5.53
C LYS A 462 23.98 -0.61 -4.31
N VAL A 463 24.01 -1.24 -3.13
CA VAL A 463 24.49 -0.59 -1.91
C VAL A 463 25.99 -0.25 -2.04
N ASN A 464 26.80 -1.18 -2.55
CA ASN A 464 28.23 -0.97 -2.73
C ASN A 464 28.56 0.10 -3.78
N GLU A 465 27.78 0.21 -4.86
CA GLU A 465 27.91 1.29 -5.84
C GLU A 465 27.80 2.68 -5.19
N SER A 466 26.96 2.80 -4.17
CA SER A 466 26.81 4.06 -3.43
C SER A 466 27.88 4.24 -2.37
N LEU A 467 28.24 3.19 -1.62
CA LEU A 467 29.33 3.24 -0.64
C LEU A 467 30.67 3.62 -1.29
N GLU A 468 30.95 3.14 -2.51
CA GLU A 468 32.18 3.48 -3.26
C GLU A 468 32.33 4.98 -3.57
N LYS A 469 31.24 5.70 -3.69
CA LYS A 469 31.25 7.15 -3.97
C LYS A 469 31.60 7.99 -2.72
N ILE A 470 31.58 7.37 -1.53
CA ILE A 470 31.96 8.01 -0.27
C ILE A 470 33.30 7.45 0.19
N GLY A 471 34.37 8.25 0.08
CA GLY A 471 35.74 7.80 0.36
C GLY A 471 36.00 7.32 1.81
N SER A 472 35.12 7.66 2.76
CA SER A 472 35.17 7.21 4.15
C SER A 472 34.28 6.01 4.47
N ALA A 473 33.50 5.51 3.48
CA ALA A 473 32.60 4.38 3.67
C ALA A 473 33.31 3.04 3.47
N ASP A 474 32.81 2.01 4.15
CA ASP A 474 33.27 0.63 3.99
C ASP A 474 32.34 -0.13 3.06
N LYS A 475 32.87 -0.74 2.01
CA LYS A 475 32.11 -1.71 1.20
C LYS A 475 31.64 -2.93 2.00
N LEU A 476 30.68 -3.64 1.49
CA LEU A 476 30.14 -4.90 1.99
C LEU A 476 30.51 -6.06 1.05
N PRO A 477 31.38 -7.00 1.42
CA PRO A 477 32.22 -6.98 2.61
C PRO A 477 33.42 -6.04 2.44
N LYS A 478 34.05 -5.67 3.55
CA LYS A 478 35.33 -4.99 3.46
C LYS A 478 36.33 -5.88 2.77
N THR A 479 37.02 -5.34 1.75
CA THR A 479 37.89 -6.10 0.87
C THR A 479 39.03 -6.78 1.61
N ASN A 480 39.37 -8.01 1.17
CA ASN A 480 40.53 -8.82 1.61
C ASN A 480 40.43 -9.47 3.00
N GLU A 481 39.25 -9.59 3.59
CA GLU A 481 39.09 -10.32 4.86
C GLU A 481 37.76 -11.11 4.91
N ASN A 482 37.77 -12.21 5.67
CA ASN A 482 36.52 -12.87 6.05
C ASN A 482 35.76 -11.94 7.01
N THR A 483 34.52 -11.63 6.65
CA THR A 483 33.68 -10.71 7.42
C THR A 483 32.45 -11.44 7.92
N ASN A 484 32.17 -11.31 9.21
CA ASN A 484 30.99 -11.87 9.87
C ASN A 484 30.13 -10.73 10.40
N TYR A 485 28.92 -10.57 9.88
CA TYR A 485 27.97 -9.57 10.36
C TYR A 485 27.03 -10.16 11.39
N TRP A 486 26.99 -9.57 12.58
CA TRP A 486 26.08 -9.97 13.64
C TRP A 486 24.63 -9.64 13.33
N SER A 487 23.73 -10.59 13.67
CA SER A 487 22.30 -10.35 13.72
C SER A 487 21.77 -10.32 15.15
N SER A 488 20.57 -9.79 15.32
CA SER A 488 19.80 -9.86 16.58
C SER A 488 19.05 -11.16 16.78
N SER A 489 19.00 -12.04 15.77
CA SER A 489 18.15 -13.25 15.76
C SER A 489 18.86 -14.44 16.41
N TYR A 490 18.11 -15.22 17.21
CA TYR A 490 18.54 -16.53 17.72
C TYR A 490 18.29 -17.65 16.71
N ASN A 491 19.14 -18.69 16.75
CA ASN A 491 18.83 -19.96 16.10
C ASN A 491 17.81 -20.74 16.95
N LYS A 492 16.63 -20.96 16.40
CA LYS A 492 15.51 -21.65 17.07
C LYS A 492 15.86 -23.09 17.49
N GLU A 493 16.63 -23.79 16.68
CA GLU A 493 16.98 -25.20 16.92
C GLU A 493 17.92 -25.39 18.12
N THR A 494 18.65 -24.34 18.54
CA THR A 494 19.64 -24.43 19.62
C THR A 494 19.15 -23.86 20.95
N LEU A 495 17.91 -23.39 21.05
CA LEU A 495 17.38 -22.75 22.28
C LEU A 495 17.30 -23.67 23.50
N THR A 496 17.22 -25.00 23.28
CA THR A 496 17.11 -25.99 24.36
C THR A 496 18.45 -26.44 24.94
N THR A 497 19.57 -26.08 24.31
CA THR A 497 20.91 -26.54 24.71
C THR A 497 21.85 -25.36 24.99
N THR A 498 22.44 -24.82 23.93
CA THR A 498 23.32 -23.63 24.01
C THR A 498 22.82 -22.64 22.97
N ILE A 499 22.41 -21.47 23.40
CA ILE A 499 21.88 -20.45 22.51
C ILE A 499 22.95 -20.04 21.49
N LYS A 500 22.62 -20.13 20.23
CA LYS A 500 23.42 -19.72 19.08
C LYS A 500 22.75 -18.57 18.35
N PHE A 501 23.57 -17.78 17.70
CA PHE A 501 23.15 -16.61 16.95
C PHE A 501 23.35 -16.80 15.47
N TYR A 502 22.55 -16.09 14.68
CA TYR A 502 22.79 -15.97 13.25
C TYR A 502 23.85 -14.92 12.94
N GLN A 503 24.66 -15.23 11.93
CA GLN A 503 25.56 -14.28 11.28
C GLN A 503 25.44 -14.41 9.77
N LEU A 504 25.56 -13.29 9.08
CA LEU A 504 25.87 -13.27 7.64
C LEU A 504 27.40 -13.25 7.52
N GLN A 505 27.98 -14.35 7.02
CA GLN A 505 29.40 -14.52 6.84
C GLN A 505 29.79 -14.37 5.37
N TYR A 506 30.78 -13.53 5.09
CA TYR A 506 31.47 -13.52 3.81
C TYR A 506 32.76 -14.33 3.91
N GLU A 507 32.93 -15.31 3.00
CA GLU A 507 34.13 -16.14 2.91
C GLU A 507 34.97 -15.69 1.70
N LEU A 508 36.15 -15.19 1.98
CA LEU A 508 37.08 -14.73 0.93
C LEU A 508 37.49 -15.88 -0.02
N SER A 509 37.62 -17.10 0.49
CA SER A 509 38.01 -18.29 -0.30
C SER A 509 36.98 -18.70 -1.35
N SER A 510 35.70 -18.45 -1.12
CA SER A 510 34.60 -18.76 -2.02
C SER A 510 34.01 -17.51 -2.68
N THR A 511 34.46 -16.32 -2.29
CA THR A 511 33.93 -15.02 -2.71
C THR A 511 32.40 -14.93 -2.60
N SER A 512 31.83 -15.52 -1.55
CA SER A 512 30.40 -15.66 -1.39
C SER A 512 29.95 -15.41 0.05
N PHE A 513 28.68 -15.04 0.21
CA PHE A 513 28.01 -14.92 1.50
C PHE A 513 27.31 -16.22 1.87
N LYS A 514 27.41 -16.57 3.17
CA LYS A 514 26.72 -17.70 3.77
C LYS A 514 26.04 -17.26 5.07
N PHE A 515 24.93 -17.89 5.38
CA PHE A 515 24.31 -17.74 6.69
C PHE A 515 24.87 -18.79 7.65
N ARG A 516 25.29 -18.34 8.82
CA ARG A 516 25.75 -19.21 9.91
C ARG A 516 24.75 -19.12 11.04
N SER A 517 24.24 -20.26 11.48
CA SER A 517 23.21 -20.38 12.52
C SER A 517 23.75 -20.97 13.83
N ASP A 518 25.01 -21.32 13.88
CA ASP A 518 25.66 -22.06 14.97
C ASP A 518 26.69 -21.24 15.76
N ILE A 519 26.60 -19.90 15.69
CA ILE A 519 27.65 -19.02 16.18
C ILE A 519 27.47 -18.72 17.67
N PRO A 520 28.46 -19.09 18.52
CA PRO A 520 28.45 -18.69 19.92
C PRO A 520 28.63 -17.19 20.08
N LYS A 521 28.02 -16.61 21.12
CA LYS A 521 28.09 -15.16 21.42
C LYS A 521 29.49 -14.55 21.58
N ASN A 522 30.49 -15.36 21.93
CA ASN A 522 31.87 -14.95 22.14
C ASN A 522 32.74 -15.02 20.87
N LYS A 523 32.20 -15.35 19.73
CA LYS A 523 32.91 -15.27 18.46
C LYS A 523 32.99 -13.81 17.99
N ALA A 524 34.06 -13.50 17.28
CA ALA A 524 34.21 -12.17 16.71
C ALA A 524 33.38 -11.96 15.46
N GLY A 525 32.75 -10.83 15.36
CA GLY A 525 32.02 -10.33 14.21
C GLY A 525 31.98 -8.82 14.20
N VAL A 526 31.47 -8.22 13.16
CA VAL A 526 31.26 -6.77 13.04
C VAL A 526 29.78 -6.45 13.06
N VAL A 527 29.44 -5.21 13.34
CA VAL A 527 28.09 -4.69 13.27
C VAL A 527 27.96 -3.77 12.04
N ARG A 528 26.97 -4.04 11.23
CA ARG A 528 26.37 -3.10 10.28
C ARG A 528 24.99 -2.79 10.81
N ALA A 529 24.83 -1.64 11.42
CA ALA A 529 23.55 -1.27 11.99
C ALA A 529 22.55 -0.89 10.90
N VAL A 530 21.29 -1.09 11.22
CA VAL A 530 20.16 -0.76 10.36
C VAL A 530 19.31 0.32 11.04
N LEU A 531 18.67 1.14 10.25
CA LEU A 531 17.69 2.15 10.63
C LEU A 531 16.46 1.97 9.76
N THR A 532 15.28 2.19 10.32
CA THR A 532 13.99 2.20 9.59
C THR A 532 13.46 3.63 9.53
N PHE A 533 12.98 4.04 8.37
CA PHE A 533 12.46 5.39 8.12
C PHE A 533 11.11 5.36 7.42
#